data_ed2677cb81807abb50479b36bb9f1ac3
#
_entry.id   ed2677cb81807abb50479b36bb9f1ac3
#
_cell.length_a   1.000
_cell.length_b   1.000
_cell.length_c   1.000
_cell.angle_alpha   90.00
_cell.angle_beta   90.00
_cell.angle_gamma   90.00
#
_symmetry.space_group_name_H-M   'P 1'
#
loop_
_entity.id
_entity.type
_entity.pdbx_description
1 polymer ?
#
loop_
_entity_poly.entity_id
_entity_poly.type
_entity_poly.pdbx_seq_one_letter_code
_entity_poly.pdbx_strand_id
1 'polypeptide(L)'
;MPQTKRFIVRTPLFPLYSKVRLLVQILDGVSKDAVWGMIKALFDQTGTPQSNVDWSRPDEWIDQRLQGANRELAKKIWADTSGTVNPRYVYGSYLFINTFGLLIPDAQAVYKLSADGSGLLESNPTVLRKLDEEEGLPPLLSILAAHSPAKRGDLLDEW
;
A
#
# COMPACT_ATOMS: atom_id res chain seq x y z
N MET A 1 -9.32 -33.62 14.54
CA MET A 1 -8.04 -33.00 14.14
C MET A 1 -8.16 -31.51 14.35
N PRO A 2 -7.25 -30.80 15.04
CA PRO A 2 -7.30 -29.37 15.15
C PRO A 2 -7.13 -28.77 13.75
N GLN A 3 -8.09 -27.95 13.30
CA GLN A 3 -7.92 -27.17 12.10
C GLN A 3 -6.76 -26.19 12.34
N THR A 4 -5.67 -26.42 11.64
CA THR A 4 -4.57 -25.46 11.59
C THR A 4 -5.15 -24.17 11.02
N LYS A 5 -5.17 -23.09 11.81
CA LYS A 5 -5.55 -21.77 11.34
C LYS A 5 -4.56 -21.42 10.22
N ARG A 6 -4.99 -21.49 8.97
CA ARG A 6 -4.24 -20.90 7.87
C ARG A 6 -4.30 -19.40 8.03
N PHE A 7 -3.13 -18.76 8.05
CA PHE A 7 -3.06 -17.32 8.03
C PHE A 7 -3.58 -16.81 6.69
N ILE A 8 -4.59 -15.97 6.72
CA ILE A 8 -5.07 -15.30 5.51
C ILE A 8 -4.24 -14.05 5.35
N VAL A 9 -3.39 -14.02 4.34
CA VAL A 9 -2.69 -12.79 3.94
C VAL A 9 -3.72 -11.76 3.53
N ARG A 10 -3.83 -10.68 4.27
CA ARG A 10 -4.81 -9.63 4.02
C ARG A 10 -4.40 -8.70 2.89
N THR A 11 -3.10 -8.52 2.69
CA THR A 11 -2.58 -7.71 1.59
C THR A 11 -1.50 -8.49 0.83
N PRO A 12 -1.70 -8.78 -0.46
CA PRO A 12 -0.81 -9.67 -1.21
C PRO A 12 0.53 -9.03 -1.60
N LEU A 13 0.80 -7.79 -1.20
CA LEU A 13 1.89 -7.01 -1.74
C LEU A 13 2.93 -6.56 -0.70
N PHE A 14 2.77 -6.88 0.58
CA PHE A 14 3.71 -6.53 1.66
C PHE A 14 4.41 -5.16 1.46
N PRO A 15 3.66 -4.05 1.50
CA PRO A 15 4.24 -2.76 1.20
C PRO A 15 5.27 -2.35 2.25
N LEU A 16 6.31 -1.65 1.84
CA LEU A 16 7.29 -1.10 2.78
C LEU A 16 6.62 -0.06 3.69
N TYR A 17 6.72 -0.23 5.00
CA TYR A 17 6.14 0.70 5.98
C TYR A 17 6.63 2.14 5.81
N SER A 18 7.86 2.35 5.36
CA SER A 18 8.36 3.68 5.01
C SER A 18 7.53 4.37 3.94
N LYS A 19 7.12 3.63 2.90
CA LYS A 19 6.25 4.17 1.84
C LYS A 19 4.81 4.33 2.32
N VAL A 20 4.32 3.41 3.15
CA VAL A 20 2.97 3.52 3.75
C VAL A 20 2.88 4.76 4.62
N ARG A 21 3.89 5.06 5.45
CA ARG A 21 3.94 6.28 6.27
C ARG A 21 3.83 7.56 5.44
N LEU A 22 4.61 7.67 4.38
CA LEU A 22 4.55 8.82 3.48
C LEU A 22 3.15 8.99 2.87
N LEU A 23 2.54 7.89 2.42
CA LEU A 23 1.19 7.94 1.87
C LEU A 23 0.13 8.28 2.91
N VAL A 24 0.21 7.75 4.13
CA VAL A 24 -0.71 8.10 5.23
C VAL A 24 -0.68 9.61 5.48
N GLN A 25 0.50 10.22 5.53
CA GLN A 25 0.63 11.67 5.71
C GLN A 25 0.02 12.48 4.56
N ILE A 26 0.23 12.05 3.32
CA ILE A 26 -0.24 12.77 2.14
C ILE A 26 -1.74 12.62 1.94
N LEU A 27 -2.28 11.44 2.24
CA LEU A 27 -3.68 11.11 2.00
C LEU A 27 -4.61 11.54 3.15
N ASP A 28 -4.08 11.93 4.31
CA ASP A 28 -4.89 12.55 5.36
C ASP A 28 -5.49 13.88 4.84
N GLY A 29 -6.81 14.00 4.93
CA GLY A 29 -7.56 15.12 4.34
C GLY A 29 -7.90 14.97 2.85
N VAL A 30 -7.49 13.89 2.18
CA VAL A 30 -7.83 13.60 0.78
C VAL A 30 -9.11 12.77 0.71
N SER A 31 -9.98 13.06 -0.28
CA SER A 31 -11.17 12.24 -0.53
C SER A 31 -10.78 10.82 -0.97
N LYS A 32 -11.42 9.82 -0.40
CA LYS A 32 -11.27 8.41 -0.78
C LYS A 32 -11.56 8.20 -2.28
N ASP A 33 -12.57 8.90 -2.80
CA ASP A 33 -12.94 8.82 -4.21
C ASP A 33 -11.87 9.43 -5.13
N ALA A 34 -11.19 10.49 -4.68
CA ALA A 34 -10.08 11.07 -5.44
C ALA A 34 -8.89 10.10 -5.51
N VAL A 35 -8.56 9.43 -4.41
CA VAL A 35 -7.49 8.41 -4.40
C VAL A 35 -7.83 7.25 -5.30
N TRP A 36 -9.06 6.72 -5.20
CA TRP A 36 -9.52 5.61 -6.04
C TRP A 36 -9.61 6.02 -7.51
N GLY A 37 -10.09 7.24 -7.79
CA GLY A 37 -10.15 7.80 -9.15
C GLY A 37 -8.78 7.85 -9.83
N MET A 38 -7.75 8.30 -9.12
CA MET A 38 -6.37 8.30 -9.61
C MET A 38 -5.87 6.87 -9.87
N ILE A 39 -6.06 5.94 -8.93
CA ILE A 39 -5.65 4.54 -9.06
C ILE A 39 -6.35 3.90 -10.27
N LYS A 40 -7.65 4.10 -10.43
CA LYS A 40 -8.42 3.59 -11.56
C LYS A 40 -7.93 4.16 -12.88
N ALA A 41 -7.70 5.47 -12.96
CA ALA A 41 -7.18 6.12 -14.16
C ALA A 41 -5.82 5.54 -14.59
N LEU A 42 -4.98 5.14 -13.63
CA LEU A 42 -3.72 4.46 -13.90
C LEU A 42 -3.91 3.01 -14.36
N PHE A 43 -4.86 2.29 -13.79
CA PHE A 43 -5.18 0.93 -14.24
C PHE A 43 -5.74 0.90 -15.66
N ASP A 44 -6.64 1.84 -15.99
CA ASP A 44 -7.25 1.92 -17.31
C ASP A 44 -6.23 2.14 -18.44
N GLN A 45 -5.03 2.65 -18.11
CA GLN A 45 -3.94 2.86 -19.06
C GLN A 45 -2.95 1.69 -19.12
N THR A 46 -3.09 0.71 -18.22
CA THR A 46 -2.18 -0.43 -18.15
C THR A 46 -2.58 -1.48 -19.19
N GLY A 47 -1.62 -1.92 -19.99
CA GLY A 47 -1.85 -3.01 -20.97
C GLY A 47 -2.45 -2.57 -22.29
N THR A 48 -2.58 -1.28 -22.57
CA THR A 48 -2.93 -0.81 -23.92
C THR A 48 -1.67 -0.88 -24.82
N PRO A 49 -1.75 -1.48 -26.03
CA PRO A 49 -0.61 -1.60 -26.94
C PRO A 49 0.02 -0.26 -27.36
N GLN A 50 -0.72 0.84 -27.19
CA GLN A 50 -0.31 2.19 -27.58
C GLN A 50 0.48 2.94 -26.51
N SER A 51 0.60 2.39 -25.31
CA SER A 51 1.27 3.08 -24.22
C SER A 51 2.70 2.57 -24.01
N ASN A 52 3.62 2.97 -24.86
CA ASN A 52 5.04 2.85 -24.52
C ASN A 52 5.37 3.92 -23.47
N VAL A 53 5.03 3.66 -22.21
CA VAL A 53 5.23 4.58 -21.10
C VAL A 53 6.38 4.07 -20.25
N ASP A 54 7.39 4.89 -20.06
CA ASP A 54 8.39 4.62 -19.03
C ASP A 54 7.82 5.00 -17.64
N TRP A 55 7.20 4.01 -17.00
CA TRP A 55 6.60 4.18 -15.68
C TRP A 55 7.62 4.49 -14.57
N SER A 56 8.91 4.36 -14.83
CA SER A 56 9.97 4.72 -13.88
C SER A 56 10.19 6.23 -13.79
N ARG A 57 9.62 7.01 -14.72
CA ARG A 57 9.78 8.46 -14.82
C ARG A 57 8.48 9.24 -14.60
N PRO A 58 8.00 9.37 -13.34
CA PRO A 58 6.74 10.06 -13.04
C PRO A 58 6.69 11.50 -13.56
N ASP A 59 7.80 12.22 -13.55
CA ASP A 59 7.88 13.60 -14.05
C ASP A 59 7.44 13.73 -15.52
N GLU A 60 7.61 12.65 -16.30
CA GLU A 60 7.22 12.65 -17.70
C GLU A 60 5.80 12.16 -17.91
N TRP A 61 5.44 11.00 -17.32
CA TRP A 61 4.16 10.38 -17.63
C TRP A 61 2.96 10.99 -16.91
N ILE A 62 3.13 11.59 -15.73
CA ILE A 62 1.99 12.17 -14.98
C ILE A 62 1.25 13.20 -15.83
N ASP A 63 1.97 14.15 -16.40
CA ASP A 63 1.38 15.20 -17.23
C ASP A 63 0.81 14.69 -18.56
N GLN A 64 1.42 13.66 -19.11
CA GLN A 64 0.98 13.08 -20.39
C GLN A 64 -0.24 12.17 -20.25
N ARG A 65 -0.41 11.51 -19.10
CA ARG A 65 -1.35 10.40 -18.92
C ARG A 65 -2.49 10.68 -17.96
N LEU A 66 -2.35 11.63 -17.07
CA LEU A 66 -3.38 12.00 -16.12
C LEU A 66 -3.88 13.41 -16.36
N GLN A 67 -5.15 13.66 -15.99
CA GLN A 67 -5.80 14.94 -16.14
C GLN A 67 -6.53 15.35 -14.85
N GLY A 68 -6.78 16.65 -14.68
CA GLY A 68 -7.58 17.19 -13.60
C GLY A 68 -7.09 16.74 -12.22
N ALA A 69 -8.01 16.41 -11.32
CA ALA A 69 -7.72 16.03 -9.94
C ALA A 69 -6.80 14.80 -9.82
N ASN A 70 -6.90 13.83 -10.74
CA ASN A 70 -6.04 12.64 -10.74
C ASN A 70 -4.58 13.02 -10.98
N ARG A 71 -4.33 13.95 -11.90
CA ARG A 71 -2.98 14.47 -12.17
C ARG A 71 -2.43 15.23 -10.98
N GLU A 72 -3.22 16.10 -10.40
CA GLU A 72 -2.79 16.91 -9.24
C GLU A 72 -2.45 16.03 -8.03
N LEU A 73 -3.27 15.00 -7.75
CA LEU A 73 -2.98 14.06 -6.67
C LEU A 73 -1.70 13.25 -6.94
N ALA A 74 -1.51 12.77 -8.17
CA ALA A 74 -0.30 12.04 -8.55
C ALA A 74 0.95 12.91 -8.42
N LYS A 75 0.90 14.19 -8.87
CA LYS A 75 1.98 15.15 -8.68
C LYS A 75 2.28 15.40 -7.21
N LYS A 76 1.23 15.57 -6.40
CA LYS A 76 1.39 15.76 -4.95
C LYS A 76 2.10 14.57 -4.32
N ILE A 77 1.67 13.34 -4.61
CA ILE A 77 2.33 12.13 -4.09
C ILE A 77 3.80 12.09 -4.49
N TRP A 78 4.11 12.35 -5.75
CA TRP A 78 5.49 12.31 -6.25
C TRP A 78 6.36 13.39 -5.60
N ALA A 79 5.88 14.63 -5.58
CA ALA A 79 6.62 15.77 -5.05
C ALA A 79 6.80 15.70 -3.52
N ASP A 80 5.71 15.47 -2.77
CA ASP A 80 5.73 15.48 -1.30
C ASP A 80 6.50 14.28 -0.72
N THR A 81 6.72 13.21 -1.52
CA THR A 81 7.59 12.09 -1.14
C THR A 81 9.02 12.23 -1.65
N SER A 82 9.37 13.37 -2.21
CA SER A 82 10.70 13.61 -2.84
C SER A 82 11.08 12.49 -3.82
N GLY A 83 10.13 12.06 -4.63
CA GLY A 83 10.32 11.01 -5.62
C GLY A 83 10.43 9.57 -5.05
N THR A 84 10.13 9.37 -3.77
CA THR A 84 10.24 8.04 -3.15
C THR A 84 9.06 7.13 -3.48
N VAL A 85 7.85 7.71 -3.61
CA VAL A 85 6.62 6.97 -3.92
C VAL A 85 6.16 7.29 -5.34
N ASN A 86 6.36 6.34 -6.23
CA ASN A 86 5.81 6.45 -7.59
C ASN A 86 4.30 6.19 -7.56
N PRO A 87 3.46 7.14 -8.02
CA PRO A 87 1.99 7.02 -7.99
C PRO A 87 1.47 5.79 -8.73
N ARG A 88 2.22 5.27 -9.72
CA ARG A 88 1.88 4.04 -10.46
C ARG A 88 1.77 2.81 -9.54
N TYR A 89 2.53 2.80 -8.45
CA TYR A 89 2.67 1.64 -7.56
C TYR A 89 2.07 1.85 -6.17
N VAL A 90 1.17 2.82 -5.99
CA VAL A 90 0.55 3.11 -4.68
C VAL A 90 -0.51 2.09 -4.26
N TYR A 91 -1.03 1.27 -5.20
CA TYR A 91 -2.17 0.40 -4.95
C TYR A 91 -1.96 -0.56 -3.78
N GLY A 92 -0.79 -1.20 -3.66
CA GLY A 92 -0.50 -2.09 -2.55
C GLY A 92 -0.51 -1.38 -1.20
N SER A 93 0.12 -0.21 -1.11
CA SER A 93 0.07 0.61 0.09
C SER A 93 -1.34 1.14 0.40
N TYR A 94 -2.11 1.48 -0.61
CA TYR A 94 -3.51 1.89 -0.48
C TYR A 94 -4.38 0.77 0.09
N LEU A 95 -4.22 -0.46 -0.40
CA LEU A 95 -4.91 -1.63 0.16
C LEU A 95 -4.52 -1.83 1.64
N PHE A 96 -3.24 -1.76 1.95
CA PHE A 96 -2.74 -1.88 3.33
C PHE A 96 -3.35 -0.82 4.25
N ILE A 97 -3.33 0.46 3.85
CA ILE A 97 -3.92 1.57 4.60
C ILE A 97 -5.39 1.31 4.93
N ASN A 98 -6.18 0.85 3.95
CA ASN A 98 -7.60 0.58 4.16
C ASN A 98 -7.85 -0.70 4.98
N THR A 99 -7.09 -1.77 4.74
CA THR A 99 -7.25 -3.05 5.45
C THR A 99 -6.98 -2.90 6.95
N PHE A 100 -5.97 -2.13 7.30
CA PHE A 100 -5.58 -1.91 8.70
C PHE A 100 -6.17 -0.63 9.30
N GLY A 101 -7.00 0.08 8.57
CA GLY A 101 -7.66 1.29 9.06
C GLY A 101 -6.70 2.39 9.50
N LEU A 102 -5.55 2.53 8.84
CA LEU A 102 -4.58 3.58 9.16
C LEU A 102 -5.13 4.97 8.84
N LEU A 103 -5.95 5.05 7.81
CA LEU A 103 -6.81 6.18 7.48
C LEU A 103 -8.26 5.69 7.45
N ILE A 104 -9.16 6.46 8.07
CA ILE A 104 -10.59 6.16 8.13
C ILE A 104 -11.34 7.30 7.44
N PRO A 105 -12.19 7.03 6.44
CA PRO A 105 -12.98 8.07 5.82
C PRO A 105 -14.05 8.59 6.79
N ASP A 106 -14.21 9.91 6.87
CA ASP A 106 -15.29 10.59 7.59
C ASP A 106 -16.63 10.53 6.82
N ALA A 107 -17.66 11.21 7.32
CA ALA A 107 -18.99 11.25 6.72
C ALA A 107 -19.01 11.87 5.30
N GLN A 108 -18.01 12.64 4.93
CA GLN A 108 -17.81 13.22 3.59
C GLN A 108 -16.84 12.38 2.73
N ALA A 109 -16.53 11.16 3.13
CA ALA A 109 -15.57 10.27 2.49
C ALA A 109 -14.14 10.86 2.41
N VAL A 110 -13.78 11.77 3.31
CA VAL A 110 -12.43 12.34 3.43
C VAL A 110 -11.64 11.53 4.45
N TYR A 111 -10.46 11.09 4.07
CA TYR A 111 -9.58 10.33 4.96
C TYR A 111 -9.14 11.16 6.16
N LYS A 112 -9.17 10.53 7.32
CA LYS A 112 -8.67 11.06 8.59
C LYS A 112 -7.73 10.06 9.24
N LEU A 113 -6.66 10.58 9.80
CA LEU A 113 -5.68 9.78 10.52
C LEU A 113 -6.33 9.07 11.70
N SER A 114 -6.16 7.74 11.77
CA SER A 114 -6.62 6.94 12.91
C SER A 114 -5.57 6.88 14.03
N ALA A 115 -5.92 6.29 15.17
CA ALA A 115 -4.95 6.02 16.24
C ALA A 115 -3.80 5.09 15.78
N ASP A 116 -4.13 4.04 15.01
CA ASP A 116 -3.11 3.14 14.44
C ASP A 116 -2.28 3.85 13.36
N GLY A 117 -2.91 4.72 12.57
CA GLY A 117 -2.19 5.58 11.61
C GLY A 117 -1.19 6.50 12.31
N SER A 118 -1.61 7.18 13.37
CA SER A 118 -0.71 8.01 14.19
C SER A 118 0.43 7.18 14.78
N GLY A 119 0.11 6.02 15.36
CA GLY A 119 1.11 5.12 15.90
C GLY A 119 2.12 4.63 14.86
N LEU A 120 1.67 4.36 13.62
CA LEU A 120 2.58 4.03 12.52
C LEU A 120 3.51 5.20 12.19
N LEU A 121 3.00 6.44 12.14
CA LEU A 121 3.82 7.63 11.87
C LEU A 121 4.88 7.84 12.96
N GLU A 122 4.52 7.62 14.22
CA GLU A 122 5.40 7.75 15.39
C GLU A 122 6.35 6.56 15.57
N SER A 123 6.26 5.53 14.73
CA SER A 123 7.01 4.28 14.89
C SER A 123 6.70 3.55 16.21
N ASN A 124 5.46 3.63 16.68
CA ASN A 124 5.02 3.00 17.91
C ASN A 124 5.22 1.47 17.84
N PRO A 125 6.03 0.86 18.71
CA PRO A 125 6.34 -0.57 18.64
C PRO A 125 5.11 -1.48 18.76
N THR A 126 4.11 -1.06 19.53
CA THR A 126 2.86 -1.83 19.70
C THR A 126 2.07 -1.88 18.39
N VAL A 127 1.97 -0.74 17.69
CA VAL A 127 1.28 -0.68 16.40
C VAL A 127 2.05 -1.46 15.34
N LEU A 128 3.37 -1.30 15.28
CA LEU A 128 4.20 -2.06 14.33
C LEU A 128 4.07 -3.56 14.53
N ARG A 129 4.16 -4.03 15.79
CA ARG A 129 3.98 -5.45 16.11
C ARG A 129 2.59 -5.96 15.72
N LYS A 130 1.53 -5.19 15.99
CA LYS A 130 0.17 -5.54 15.59
C LYS A 130 0.07 -5.72 14.07
N LEU A 131 0.62 -4.80 13.29
CA LEU A 131 0.61 -4.89 11.83
C LEU A 131 1.38 -6.12 11.34
N ASP A 132 2.56 -6.40 11.89
CA ASP A 132 3.36 -7.57 11.54
C ASP A 132 2.62 -8.89 11.87
N GLU A 133 1.98 -8.96 13.03
CA GLU A 133 1.21 -10.13 13.46
C GLU A 133 -0.01 -10.36 12.57
N GLU A 134 -0.75 -9.29 12.24
CA GLU A 134 -1.94 -9.38 11.37
C GLU A 134 -1.60 -9.68 9.91
N GLU A 135 -0.41 -9.28 9.44
CA GLU A 135 0.12 -9.67 8.12
C GLU A 135 0.71 -11.10 8.10
N GLY A 136 0.84 -11.74 9.25
CA GLY A 136 1.37 -13.10 9.35
C GLY A 136 2.89 -13.19 9.21
N LEU A 137 3.61 -12.10 9.44
CA LEU A 137 5.08 -12.09 9.35
C LEU A 137 5.77 -13.00 10.39
N PRO A 138 5.37 -13.04 11.67
CA PRO A 138 6.02 -13.92 12.65
C PRO A 138 5.96 -15.41 12.26
N PRO A 139 4.80 -16.00 11.88
CA PRO A 139 4.77 -17.38 11.40
C PRO A 139 5.57 -17.58 10.11
N LEU A 140 5.55 -16.62 9.18
CA LEU A 140 6.38 -16.69 7.97
C LEU A 140 7.87 -16.79 8.30
N LEU A 141 8.34 -15.92 9.21
CA LEU A 141 9.74 -15.95 9.67
C LEU A 141 10.10 -17.27 10.36
N SER A 142 9.17 -17.84 11.14
CA SER A 142 9.38 -19.14 11.79
C SER A 142 9.54 -20.27 10.77
N ILE A 143 8.70 -20.30 9.73
CA ILE A 143 8.79 -21.27 8.62
C ILE A 143 10.13 -21.10 7.89
N LEU A 144 10.50 -19.88 7.54
CA LEU A 144 11.77 -19.59 6.86
C LEU A 144 12.98 -20.02 7.71
N ALA A 145 12.93 -19.84 9.03
CA ALA A 145 14.00 -20.25 9.93
C ALA A 145 14.10 -21.79 10.04
N ALA A 146 12.97 -22.49 10.02
CA ALA A 146 12.92 -23.96 10.08
C ALA A 146 13.38 -24.63 8.78
N HIS A 147 13.11 -24.02 7.63
CA HIS A 147 13.36 -24.56 6.30
C HIS A 147 14.39 -23.74 5.51
N SER A 148 15.52 -23.44 6.07
CA SER A 148 16.56 -22.67 5.37
C SER A 148 17.50 -23.54 4.53
N PRO A 149 17.54 -23.40 3.19
CA PRO A 149 16.75 -22.48 2.34
C PRO A 149 15.31 -22.98 2.11
N ALA A 150 14.32 -22.12 2.40
CA ALA A 150 12.91 -22.47 2.20
C ALA A 150 12.55 -22.49 0.71
N LYS A 151 11.72 -23.45 0.29
CA LYS A 151 11.15 -23.51 -1.04
C LYS A 151 9.71 -23.00 -1.02
N ARG A 152 9.20 -22.67 -2.20
CA ARG A 152 7.80 -22.20 -2.34
C ARG A 152 6.78 -23.20 -1.76
N GLY A 153 7.06 -24.52 -1.89
CA GLY A 153 6.21 -25.58 -1.33
C GLY A 153 6.08 -25.46 0.18
N ASP A 154 7.19 -25.26 0.89
CA ASP A 154 7.22 -25.16 2.35
C ASP A 154 6.34 -23.99 2.83
N LEU A 155 6.32 -22.88 2.07
CA LEU A 155 5.48 -21.72 2.37
C LEU A 155 4.01 -21.99 2.08
N LEU A 156 3.66 -22.74 1.03
CA LEU A 156 2.28 -22.99 0.65
C LEU A 156 1.60 -23.98 1.61
N ASP A 157 2.35 -24.89 2.21
CA ASP A 157 1.82 -25.94 3.07
C ASP A 157 1.69 -25.47 4.53
N GLU A 158 2.54 -24.55 4.99
CA GLU A 158 2.66 -24.18 6.39
C GLU A 158 2.19 -22.73 6.72
N TRP A 159 2.06 -21.83 5.71
CA TRP A 159 1.72 -20.39 5.90
C TRP A 159 0.33 -19.96 5.42
#